data_f675023f077e88b492a7abb7f9f600e1
#
_entry.id   f675023f077e88b492a7abb7f9f600e1
#
_cell.length_a   1.000
_cell.length_b   1.000
_cell.length_c   1.000
_cell.angle_alpha   90.00
_cell.angle_beta   90.00
_cell.angle_gamma   90.00
#
_symmetry.space_group_name_H-M   'P 1'
#
loop_
_entity.id
_entity.type
_entity.pdbx_description
1 polymer ?
#
loop_
_entity_poly.entity_id
_entity_poly.type
_entity_poly.pdbx_seq_one_letter_code
_entity_poly.pdbx_strand_id
1 'polypeptide(L)'
;MEEKIIKEAFESKRQFFDSGNTKSYEFRVAQLKTLRKAIEENENEILDALYKDMHKPKFEAFTSEIGIIYDEIDFALKNLKKWMKPKKVSTPLVVHPSTSKIHPEPLGVVLIIGPWNYPFQLLINPLVGAIAAGNCAILKPSDNTRNTAQIIEKIISNIFPQNYVSVAQGPGAMVGPMLIEKYAFNHIFFTGSPNVGKQIMAMASKHLTPVTLELGGKSPAIVHSDANLKVSAQRLIWAKLFNAGQTCVSPDYLLVHESIKDVFIDLMRKTVVQFLGNDPSTSENFT
;
A
#
# COMPACT_ATOMS: atom_id res chain seq x y z
N MET A 1 -4.61 -18.94 -11.96
CA MET A 1 -3.89 -19.85 -11.01
C MET A 1 -4.86 -20.96 -10.63
N GLU A 2 -4.44 -22.20 -10.65
CA GLU A 2 -5.29 -23.33 -10.29
C GLU A 2 -5.60 -23.31 -8.78
N GLU A 3 -6.82 -23.66 -8.41
CA GLU A 3 -7.28 -23.70 -7.00
C GLU A 3 -6.36 -24.52 -6.09
N LYS A 4 -5.82 -25.64 -6.60
CA LYS A 4 -4.89 -26.51 -5.89
C LYS A 4 -3.61 -25.76 -5.47
N ILE A 5 -3.05 -24.93 -6.34
CA ILE A 5 -1.83 -24.14 -6.06
C ILE A 5 -2.09 -23.12 -4.94
N ILE A 6 -3.25 -22.47 -4.96
CA ILE A 6 -3.63 -21.50 -3.92
C ILE A 6 -3.80 -22.20 -2.57
N LYS A 7 -4.45 -23.37 -2.55
CA LYS A 7 -4.63 -24.17 -1.35
C LYS A 7 -3.29 -24.56 -0.72
N GLU A 8 -2.41 -25.14 -1.51
CA GLU A 8 -1.07 -25.53 -1.06
C GLU A 8 -0.27 -24.32 -0.53
N ALA A 9 -0.34 -23.19 -1.23
CA ALA A 9 0.32 -21.96 -0.81
C ALA A 9 -0.24 -21.42 0.52
N PHE A 10 -1.54 -21.49 0.77
CA PHE A 10 -2.16 -21.07 2.02
C PHE A 10 -1.81 -22.02 3.17
N GLU A 11 -1.99 -23.33 2.98
CA GLU A 11 -1.72 -24.34 3.99
C GLU A 11 -0.25 -24.39 4.41
N SER A 12 0.68 -24.28 3.44
CA SER A 12 2.12 -24.24 3.74
C SER A 12 2.51 -23.01 4.55
N LYS A 13 1.90 -21.84 4.30
CA LYS A 13 2.10 -20.63 5.10
C LYS A 13 1.59 -20.79 6.52
N ARG A 14 0.44 -21.43 6.68
CA ARG A 14 -0.12 -21.70 8.00
C ARG A 14 0.81 -22.58 8.82
N GLN A 15 1.30 -23.68 8.23
CA GLN A 15 2.29 -24.55 8.88
C GLN A 15 3.58 -23.80 9.23
N PHE A 16 4.09 -22.96 8.31
CA PHE A 16 5.30 -22.18 8.57
C PHE A 16 5.09 -21.15 9.70
N PHE A 17 3.94 -20.50 9.74
CA PHE A 17 3.58 -19.59 10.82
C PHE A 17 3.44 -20.34 12.17
N ASP A 18 2.73 -21.46 12.19
CA ASP A 18 2.48 -22.27 13.40
C ASP A 18 3.77 -22.86 13.97
N SER A 19 4.79 -23.08 13.14
CA SER A 19 6.12 -23.50 13.60
C SER A 19 6.88 -22.43 14.40
N GLY A 20 6.38 -21.17 14.44
CA GLY A 20 6.95 -20.06 15.19
C GLY A 20 8.17 -19.39 14.54
N ASN A 21 8.57 -19.79 13.33
CA ASN A 21 9.74 -19.25 12.63
C ASN A 21 9.70 -17.73 12.42
N THR A 22 8.50 -17.13 12.28
CA THR A 22 8.34 -15.70 12.04
C THR A 22 8.40 -14.84 13.31
N LYS A 23 8.44 -15.45 14.50
CA LYS A 23 8.26 -14.74 15.77
C LYS A 23 9.50 -13.97 16.24
N SER A 24 10.71 -14.42 15.90
CA SER A 24 11.93 -13.79 16.41
C SER A 24 12.18 -12.41 15.82
N TYR A 25 12.83 -11.53 16.60
CA TYR A 25 13.26 -10.22 16.14
C TYR A 25 14.26 -10.33 14.98
N GLU A 26 15.21 -11.24 15.10
CA GLU A 26 16.28 -11.46 14.14
C GLU A 26 15.73 -11.90 12.78
N PHE A 27 14.75 -12.79 12.76
CA PHE A 27 14.07 -13.20 11.54
C PHE A 27 13.42 -12.01 10.85
N ARG A 28 12.60 -11.23 11.56
CA ARG A 28 11.89 -10.08 10.98
C ARG A 28 12.84 -9.02 10.42
N VAL A 29 13.92 -8.72 11.16
CA VAL A 29 14.98 -7.81 10.70
C VAL A 29 15.66 -8.33 9.42
N ALA A 30 15.98 -9.61 9.38
CA ALA A 30 16.59 -10.23 8.21
C ALA A 30 15.68 -10.12 6.98
N GLN A 31 14.38 -10.43 7.13
CA GLN A 31 13.43 -10.36 6.02
C GLN A 31 13.22 -8.92 5.51
N LEU A 32 13.11 -7.93 6.40
CA LEU A 32 13.00 -6.51 6.01
C LEU A 32 14.25 -6.03 5.25
N LYS A 33 15.45 -6.42 5.69
CA LYS A 33 16.70 -6.09 5.00
C LYS A 33 16.81 -6.78 3.64
N THR A 34 16.37 -8.02 3.55
CA THR A 34 16.33 -8.78 2.28
C THR A 34 15.39 -8.11 1.28
N LEU A 35 14.19 -7.70 1.73
CA LEU A 35 13.24 -6.97 0.89
C LEU A 35 13.84 -5.65 0.40
N ARG A 36 14.45 -4.85 1.29
CA ARG A 36 15.07 -3.57 0.95
C ARG A 36 16.14 -3.74 -0.13
N LYS A 37 17.06 -4.68 0.08
CA LYS A 37 18.14 -4.98 -0.86
C LYS A 37 17.60 -5.41 -2.23
N ALA A 38 16.58 -6.27 -2.26
CA ALA A 38 15.99 -6.73 -3.51
C ALA A 38 15.30 -5.60 -4.29
N ILE A 39 14.67 -4.64 -3.60
CA ILE A 39 14.11 -3.45 -4.24
C ILE A 39 15.24 -2.58 -4.83
N GLU A 40 16.32 -2.36 -4.09
CA GLU A 40 17.49 -1.61 -4.57
C GLU A 40 18.13 -2.24 -5.82
N GLU A 41 18.29 -3.56 -5.82
CA GLU A 41 18.87 -4.30 -6.94
C GLU A 41 17.98 -4.31 -8.20
N ASN A 42 16.68 -4.13 -8.05
CA ASN A 42 15.71 -4.13 -9.15
C ASN A 42 15.08 -2.74 -9.42
N GLU A 43 15.62 -1.66 -8.86
CA GLU A 43 15.03 -0.32 -8.94
C GLU A 43 14.73 0.12 -10.38
N ASN A 44 15.68 -0.04 -11.29
CA ASN A 44 15.50 0.32 -12.70
C ASN A 44 14.38 -0.50 -13.37
N GLU A 45 14.28 -1.79 -13.08
CA GLU A 45 13.23 -2.64 -13.65
C GLU A 45 11.84 -2.25 -13.09
N ILE A 46 11.76 -1.84 -11.83
CA ILE A 46 10.52 -1.33 -11.22
C ILE A 46 10.11 -0.02 -11.89
N LEU A 47 11.04 0.93 -12.07
CA LEU A 47 10.78 2.20 -12.75
C LEU A 47 10.30 1.99 -14.20
N ASP A 48 10.94 1.08 -14.92
CA ASP A 48 10.56 0.73 -16.30
C ASP A 48 9.18 0.05 -16.37
N ALA A 49 8.84 -0.80 -15.40
CA ALA A 49 7.53 -1.43 -15.32
C ALA A 49 6.42 -0.38 -15.05
N LEU A 50 6.64 0.56 -14.13
CA LEU A 50 5.73 1.66 -13.84
C LEU A 50 5.53 2.58 -15.05
N TYR A 51 6.59 2.85 -15.81
CA TYR A 51 6.50 3.60 -17.04
C TYR A 51 5.68 2.86 -18.11
N LYS A 52 5.90 1.55 -18.29
CA LYS A 52 5.15 0.72 -19.25
C LYS A 52 3.66 0.63 -18.91
N ASP A 53 3.30 0.58 -17.63
CA ASP A 53 1.91 0.45 -17.20
C ASP A 53 1.17 1.79 -17.19
N MET A 54 1.85 2.89 -16.83
CA MET A 54 1.21 4.17 -16.49
C MET A 54 1.88 5.40 -17.12
N HIS A 55 2.96 5.25 -17.87
CA HIS A 55 3.83 6.34 -18.34
C HIS A 55 4.39 7.22 -17.20
N LYS A 56 4.42 6.68 -15.97
CA LYS A 56 4.86 7.43 -14.80
C LYS A 56 6.33 7.84 -14.93
N PRO A 57 6.66 9.16 -14.87
CA PRO A 57 8.04 9.65 -14.99
C PRO A 57 8.93 9.06 -13.90
N LYS A 58 10.19 8.79 -14.21
CA LYS A 58 11.12 8.13 -13.27
C LYS A 58 11.22 8.83 -11.92
N PHE A 59 11.28 10.16 -11.92
CA PHE A 59 11.33 10.94 -10.67
C PHE A 59 10.06 10.76 -9.84
N GLU A 60 8.89 10.84 -10.48
CA GLU A 60 7.61 10.64 -9.79
C GLU A 60 7.46 9.19 -9.32
N ALA A 61 7.82 8.21 -10.16
CA ALA A 61 7.80 6.80 -9.81
C ALA A 61 8.72 6.50 -8.61
N PHE A 62 9.94 7.05 -8.59
CA PHE A 62 10.83 6.88 -7.47
C PHE A 62 10.26 7.49 -6.18
N THR A 63 9.85 8.76 -6.23
CA THR A 63 9.41 9.50 -5.03
C THR A 63 8.09 8.99 -4.46
N SER A 64 7.18 8.48 -5.31
CA SER A 64 5.85 8.05 -4.89
C SER A 64 5.69 6.54 -4.66
N GLU A 65 6.60 5.72 -5.20
CA GLU A 65 6.47 4.27 -5.13
C GLU A 65 7.65 3.59 -4.44
N ILE A 66 8.90 3.98 -4.74
CA ILE A 66 10.09 3.30 -4.22
C ILE A 66 10.61 3.97 -2.95
N GLY A 67 10.82 5.28 -2.98
CA GLY A 67 11.40 6.04 -1.86
C GLY A 67 10.59 5.91 -0.58
N ILE A 68 9.26 5.95 -0.68
CA ILE A 68 8.34 5.75 0.46
C ILE A 68 8.55 4.37 1.10
N ILE A 69 8.82 3.33 0.30
CA ILE A 69 9.06 1.98 0.83
C ILE A 69 10.40 1.91 1.56
N TYR A 70 11.43 2.58 1.06
CA TYR A 70 12.71 2.66 1.79
C TYR A 70 12.53 3.31 3.14
N ASP A 71 11.81 4.43 3.20
CA ASP A 71 11.53 5.13 4.46
C ASP A 71 10.72 4.25 5.43
N GLU A 72 9.73 3.51 4.93
CA GLU A 72 8.90 2.62 5.75
C GLU A 72 9.71 1.43 6.29
N ILE A 73 10.59 0.82 5.48
CA ILE A 73 11.47 -0.26 5.95
C ILE A 73 12.44 0.27 7.01
N ASP A 74 13.07 1.42 6.79
CA ASP A 74 14.00 2.02 7.73
C ASP A 74 13.30 2.41 9.04
N PHE A 75 12.07 2.94 8.94
CA PHE A 75 11.24 3.23 10.11
C PHE A 75 10.86 1.95 10.88
N ALA A 76 10.47 0.87 10.18
CA ALA A 76 10.17 -0.41 10.79
C ALA A 76 11.40 -0.99 11.50
N LEU A 77 12.56 -1.04 10.83
CA LEU A 77 13.81 -1.53 11.42
C LEU A 77 14.20 -0.77 12.68
N LYS A 78 14.05 0.56 12.70
CA LYS A 78 14.35 1.42 13.85
C LYS A 78 13.43 1.16 15.05
N ASN A 79 12.16 0.84 14.79
CA ASN A 79 11.13 0.75 15.85
C ASN A 79 10.77 -0.68 16.26
N LEU A 80 11.09 -1.70 15.44
CA LEU A 80 10.64 -3.07 15.61
C LEU A 80 10.90 -3.63 17.01
N LYS A 81 12.11 -3.42 17.55
CA LYS A 81 12.46 -3.90 18.90
C LYS A 81 11.57 -3.30 19.99
N LYS A 82 11.12 -2.06 19.80
CA LYS A 82 10.21 -1.37 20.72
C LYS A 82 8.78 -1.90 20.56
N TRP A 83 8.33 -2.12 19.33
CA TRP A 83 6.98 -2.62 19.05
C TRP A 83 6.74 -4.04 19.57
N MET A 84 7.77 -4.88 19.55
CA MET A 84 7.69 -6.26 20.05
C MET A 84 7.67 -6.37 21.60
N LYS A 85 7.99 -5.30 22.32
CA LYS A 85 8.03 -5.34 23.81
C LYS A 85 6.64 -5.37 24.41
N PRO A 86 6.40 -6.25 25.40
CA PRO A 86 5.18 -6.20 26.22
C PRO A 86 5.02 -4.85 26.91
N LYS A 87 3.80 -4.30 26.88
CA LYS A 87 3.43 -3.03 27.52
C LYS A 87 2.71 -3.32 28.83
N LYS A 88 3.24 -2.81 29.95
CA LYS A 88 2.52 -2.84 31.25
C LYS A 88 1.28 -1.95 31.18
N VAL A 89 0.20 -2.42 31.76
CA VAL A 89 -1.07 -1.69 31.92
C VAL A 89 -1.51 -1.73 33.40
N SER A 90 -2.46 -0.87 33.77
CA SER A 90 -3.02 -0.88 35.12
C SER A 90 -3.67 -2.22 35.45
N THR A 91 -3.46 -2.68 36.67
CA THR A 91 -4.03 -3.93 37.21
C THR A 91 -5.10 -3.58 38.23
N PRO A 92 -6.35 -4.10 38.09
CA PRO A 92 -7.39 -3.86 39.08
C PRO A 92 -6.97 -4.36 40.48
N LEU A 93 -7.34 -3.61 41.53
CA LEU A 93 -6.97 -3.94 42.90
C LEU A 93 -7.39 -5.35 43.32
N VAL A 94 -8.53 -5.82 42.83
CA VAL A 94 -9.11 -7.13 43.15
C VAL A 94 -8.22 -8.30 42.77
N VAL A 95 -7.27 -8.10 41.85
CA VAL A 95 -6.32 -9.15 41.40
C VAL A 95 -4.87 -8.90 41.83
N HIS A 96 -4.64 -7.96 42.75
CA HIS A 96 -3.33 -7.78 43.36
C HIS A 96 -2.96 -9.01 44.23
N PRO A 97 -1.65 -9.39 44.23
CA PRO A 97 -0.44 -8.67 43.76
C PRO A 97 -0.01 -8.98 42.30
N SER A 98 -0.92 -9.41 41.44
CA SER A 98 -0.58 -9.69 40.03
C SER A 98 -0.22 -8.45 39.20
N THR A 99 0.35 -8.63 38.01
CA THR A 99 0.65 -7.56 37.07
C THR A 99 0.03 -7.86 35.70
N SER A 100 -0.52 -6.81 35.04
CA SER A 100 -1.15 -6.92 33.72
C SER A 100 -0.23 -6.38 32.63
N LYS A 101 -0.19 -7.08 31.49
CA LYS A 101 0.60 -6.68 30.32
C LYS A 101 -0.17 -6.96 29.02
N ILE A 102 0.05 -6.13 28.01
CA ILE A 102 -0.37 -6.38 26.65
C ILE A 102 0.85 -6.92 25.89
N HIS A 103 0.73 -8.11 25.30
CA HIS A 103 1.76 -8.74 24.47
C HIS A 103 1.37 -8.57 23.01
N PRO A 104 2.20 -7.92 22.16
CA PRO A 104 2.01 -7.92 20.71
C PRO A 104 2.29 -9.32 20.16
N GLU A 105 1.35 -9.87 19.40
CA GLU A 105 1.47 -11.16 18.72
C GLU A 105 1.14 -10.99 17.22
N PRO A 106 1.81 -11.72 16.32
CA PRO A 106 1.44 -11.77 14.92
C PRO A 106 0.05 -12.41 14.74
N LEU A 107 -0.68 -11.95 13.73
CA LEU A 107 -2.02 -12.47 13.45
C LEU A 107 -2.00 -13.85 12.79
N GLY A 108 -1.06 -14.10 11.87
CA GLY A 108 -0.97 -15.35 11.14
C GLY A 108 -0.69 -15.16 9.65
N VAL A 109 -1.55 -15.73 8.80
CA VAL A 109 -1.49 -15.57 7.34
C VAL A 109 -2.41 -14.43 6.92
N VAL A 110 -1.83 -13.41 6.27
CA VAL A 110 -2.57 -12.23 5.81
C VAL A 110 -2.66 -12.16 4.28
N LEU A 111 -3.73 -11.55 3.78
CA LEU A 111 -3.92 -11.26 2.37
C LEU A 111 -3.79 -9.76 2.15
N ILE A 112 -2.96 -9.34 1.19
CA ILE A 112 -2.77 -7.95 0.81
C ILE A 112 -3.19 -7.79 -0.64
N ILE A 113 -4.20 -6.96 -0.90
CA ILE A 113 -4.74 -6.70 -2.25
C ILE A 113 -4.45 -5.25 -2.61
N GLY A 114 -3.59 -5.05 -3.61
CA GLY A 114 -3.16 -3.74 -4.08
C GLY A 114 -3.98 -3.22 -5.26
N PRO A 115 -4.09 -1.88 -5.40
CA PRO A 115 -4.75 -1.20 -6.50
C PRO A 115 -3.80 -1.00 -7.69
N TRP A 116 -4.30 -0.32 -8.71
CA TRP A 116 -3.55 -0.03 -9.94
C TRP A 116 -2.84 1.34 -9.96
N ASN A 117 -3.28 2.30 -9.13
CA ASN A 117 -2.80 3.70 -9.21
C ASN A 117 -1.41 3.93 -8.59
N TYR A 118 -1.06 3.19 -7.56
CA TYR A 118 0.29 3.07 -6.98
C TYR A 118 0.58 1.58 -6.77
N PRO A 119 0.77 0.84 -7.87
CA PRO A 119 0.72 -0.62 -7.85
C PRO A 119 1.86 -1.27 -7.09
N PHE A 120 3.03 -0.63 -7.01
CA PHE A 120 4.16 -1.12 -6.25
C PHE A 120 4.05 -0.73 -4.79
N GLN A 121 3.88 0.57 -4.52
CA GLN A 121 3.86 1.13 -3.17
C GLN A 121 2.71 0.58 -2.32
N LEU A 122 1.47 0.61 -2.82
CA LEU A 122 0.29 0.20 -2.05
C LEU A 122 0.16 -1.33 -1.87
N LEU A 123 1.04 -2.10 -2.49
CA LEU A 123 1.15 -3.54 -2.22
C LEU A 123 2.32 -3.85 -1.28
N ILE A 124 3.47 -3.21 -1.47
CA ILE A 124 4.70 -3.53 -0.72
C ILE A 124 4.74 -2.84 0.65
N ASN A 125 4.19 -1.63 0.81
CA ASN A 125 4.10 -0.97 2.12
C ASN A 125 3.35 -1.80 3.17
N PRO A 126 2.12 -2.30 2.89
CA PRO A 126 1.46 -3.22 3.82
C PRO A 126 2.24 -4.51 4.06
N LEU A 127 3.02 -5.00 3.07
CA LEU A 127 3.90 -6.16 3.26
C LEU A 127 5.01 -5.86 4.27
N VAL A 128 5.62 -4.66 4.23
CA VAL A 128 6.60 -4.23 5.25
C VAL A 128 6.00 -4.33 6.65
N GLY A 129 4.79 -3.81 6.83
CA GLY A 129 4.05 -3.93 8.10
C GLY A 129 3.75 -5.38 8.49
N ALA A 130 3.34 -6.22 7.55
CA ALA A 130 3.06 -7.63 7.79
C ALA A 130 4.32 -8.41 8.23
N ILE A 131 5.47 -8.18 7.57
CA ILE A 131 6.76 -8.76 7.94
C ILE A 131 7.21 -8.27 9.32
N ALA A 132 7.13 -6.98 9.58
CA ALA A 132 7.48 -6.38 10.87
C ALA A 132 6.63 -6.95 12.01
N ALA A 133 5.34 -7.20 11.77
CA ALA A 133 4.45 -7.85 12.73
C ALA A 133 4.70 -9.36 12.89
N GLY A 134 5.44 -10.01 11.97
CA GLY A 134 5.74 -11.44 12.01
C GLY A 134 4.69 -12.33 11.36
N ASN A 135 3.95 -11.80 10.38
CA ASN A 135 2.96 -12.54 9.61
C ASN A 135 3.56 -13.19 8.36
N CYS A 136 2.91 -14.23 7.87
CA CYS A 136 3.05 -14.71 6.49
C CYS A 136 2.07 -13.96 5.59
N ALA A 137 2.37 -13.79 4.30
CA ALA A 137 1.53 -13.01 3.40
C ALA A 137 1.28 -13.66 2.04
N ILE A 138 0.07 -13.45 1.51
CA ILE A 138 -0.24 -13.60 0.09
C ILE A 138 -0.51 -12.21 -0.47
N LEU A 139 0.18 -11.87 -1.56
CA LEU A 139 0.03 -10.60 -2.26
C LEU A 139 -0.83 -10.79 -3.50
N LYS A 140 -1.82 -9.93 -3.70
CA LYS A 140 -2.63 -9.88 -4.92
C LYS A 140 -2.45 -8.51 -5.59
N PRO A 141 -1.50 -8.38 -6.53
CA PRO A 141 -1.34 -7.15 -7.30
C PRO A 141 -2.54 -6.91 -8.23
N SER A 142 -2.69 -5.69 -8.70
CA SER A 142 -3.68 -5.34 -9.73
C SER A 142 -3.36 -6.00 -11.07
N ASP A 143 -4.37 -6.50 -11.75
CA ASP A 143 -4.27 -7.02 -13.12
C ASP A 143 -4.31 -5.92 -14.19
N ASN A 144 -4.59 -4.67 -13.82
CA ASN A 144 -4.52 -3.51 -14.69
C ASN A 144 -3.06 -3.03 -14.93
N THR A 145 -2.14 -3.35 -14.02
CA THR A 145 -0.73 -2.97 -14.08
C THR A 145 0.15 -4.21 -14.16
N ARG A 146 0.13 -4.84 -15.33
CA ARG A 146 0.69 -6.18 -15.54
C ARG A 146 2.22 -6.21 -15.43
N ASN A 147 2.91 -5.19 -15.97
CA ASN A 147 4.37 -5.14 -15.88
C ASN A 147 4.83 -5.00 -14.44
N THR A 148 4.17 -4.13 -13.66
CA THR A 148 4.46 -3.97 -12.24
C THR A 148 4.12 -5.24 -11.44
N ALA A 149 3.02 -5.91 -11.76
CA ALA A 149 2.67 -7.18 -11.11
C ALA A 149 3.71 -8.28 -11.39
N GLN A 150 4.27 -8.34 -12.60
CA GLN A 150 5.31 -9.30 -12.98
C GLN A 150 6.64 -9.03 -12.26
N ILE A 151 7.09 -7.77 -12.17
CA ILE A 151 8.32 -7.44 -11.44
C ILE A 151 8.18 -7.70 -9.95
N ILE A 152 7.02 -7.44 -9.34
CA ILE A 152 6.73 -7.80 -7.96
C ILE A 152 6.84 -9.32 -7.75
N GLU A 153 6.20 -10.12 -8.62
CA GLU A 153 6.29 -11.58 -8.53
C GLU A 153 7.73 -12.08 -8.67
N LYS A 154 8.49 -11.54 -9.63
CA LYS A 154 9.91 -11.85 -9.80
C LYS A 154 10.71 -11.57 -8.53
N ILE A 155 10.57 -10.38 -7.96
CA ILE A 155 11.29 -10.00 -6.74
C ILE A 155 10.90 -10.89 -5.58
N ILE A 156 9.62 -11.04 -5.30
CA ILE A 156 9.12 -11.79 -4.14
C ILE A 156 9.50 -13.28 -4.22
N SER A 157 9.35 -13.90 -5.39
CA SER A 157 9.67 -15.32 -5.56
C SER A 157 11.17 -15.62 -5.48
N ASN A 158 12.03 -14.64 -5.79
CA ASN A 158 13.48 -14.80 -5.70
C ASN A 158 14.00 -14.69 -4.25
N ILE A 159 13.32 -13.92 -3.38
CA ILE A 159 13.83 -13.62 -2.04
C ILE A 159 13.09 -14.33 -0.92
N PHE A 160 11.84 -14.75 -1.13
CA PHE A 160 11.05 -15.40 -0.11
C PHE A 160 10.60 -16.79 -0.56
N PRO A 161 10.66 -17.79 0.32
CA PRO A 161 10.07 -19.09 0.04
C PRO A 161 8.54 -18.98 -0.01
N GLN A 162 7.91 -19.81 -0.85
CA GLN A 162 6.46 -19.77 -1.07
C GLN A 162 5.62 -20.02 0.20
N ASN A 163 6.16 -20.70 1.17
CA ASN A 163 5.52 -20.92 2.47
C ASN A 163 5.61 -19.71 3.43
N TYR A 164 6.27 -18.60 3.02
CA TYR A 164 6.36 -17.38 3.80
C TYR A 164 5.63 -16.21 3.12
N VAL A 165 6.10 -15.76 1.96
CA VAL A 165 5.43 -14.74 1.15
C VAL A 165 5.29 -15.23 -0.28
N SER A 166 4.13 -15.06 -0.88
CA SER A 166 3.89 -15.41 -2.29
C SER A 166 2.96 -14.41 -2.97
N VAL A 167 2.94 -14.44 -4.31
CA VAL A 167 2.10 -13.60 -5.15
C VAL A 167 1.02 -14.45 -5.83
N ALA A 168 -0.23 -13.99 -5.77
CA ALA A 168 -1.37 -14.58 -6.46
C ALA A 168 -1.73 -13.73 -7.68
N GLN A 169 -1.28 -14.14 -8.86
CA GLN A 169 -1.57 -13.48 -10.14
C GLN A 169 -2.95 -13.85 -10.68
N GLY A 170 -3.52 -12.97 -11.48
CA GLY A 170 -4.74 -13.21 -12.25
C GLY A 170 -5.83 -12.15 -12.03
N PRO A 171 -6.94 -12.24 -12.76
CA PRO A 171 -8.02 -11.25 -12.69
C PRO A 171 -8.58 -11.12 -11.27
N GLY A 172 -8.65 -9.88 -10.76
CA GLY A 172 -9.11 -9.59 -9.40
C GLY A 172 -10.49 -10.12 -9.11
N ALA A 173 -11.40 -10.04 -10.09
CA ALA A 173 -12.77 -10.53 -9.99
C ALA A 173 -12.87 -12.07 -9.82
N MET A 174 -11.86 -12.83 -10.21
CA MET A 174 -11.82 -14.29 -10.07
C MET A 174 -10.99 -14.72 -8.86
N VAL A 175 -9.76 -14.20 -8.76
CA VAL A 175 -8.80 -14.61 -7.72
C VAL A 175 -9.19 -14.09 -6.34
N GLY A 176 -9.74 -12.86 -6.26
CA GLY A 176 -10.18 -12.27 -4.99
C GLY A 176 -11.24 -13.10 -4.26
N PRO A 177 -12.40 -13.37 -4.86
CA PRO A 177 -13.42 -14.24 -4.24
C PRO A 177 -12.89 -15.63 -3.89
N MET A 178 -12.11 -16.25 -4.78
CA MET A 178 -11.54 -17.57 -4.54
C MET A 178 -10.62 -17.60 -3.30
N LEU A 179 -9.80 -16.59 -3.10
CA LEU A 179 -8.96 -16.46 -1.93
C LEU A 179 -9.80 -16.23 -0.66
N ILE A 180 -10.68 -15.23 -0.69
CA ILE A 180 -11.36 -14.74 0.51
C ILE A 180 -12.45 -15.70 1.00
N GLU A 181 -13.19 -16.33 0.08
CA GLU A 181 -14.31 -17.20 0.45
C GLU A 181 -13.87 -18.61 0.86
N LYS A 182 -12.73 -19.09 0.34
CA LYS A 182 -12.27 -20.46 0.60
C LYS A 182 -11.28 -20.59 1.73
N TYR A 183 -10.57 -19.49 2.09
CA TYR A 183 -9.50 -19.53 3.09
C TYR A 183 -9.72 -18.51 4.20
N ALA A 184 -9.66 -18.99 5.44
CA ALA A 184 -9.78 -18.16 6.63
C ALA A 184 -8.45 -17.42 6.91
N PHE A 185 -8.21 -16.31 6.18
CA PHE A 185 -7.10 -15.42 6.49
C PHE A 185 -7.25 -14.80 7.88
N ASN A 186 -6.13 -14.51 8.53
CA ASN A 186 -6.14 -13.85 9.83
C ASN A 186 -6.33 -12.32 9.71
N HIS A 187 -6.08 -11.76 8.52
CA HIS A 187 -6.37 -10.36 8.18
C HIS A 187 -6.38 -10.17 6.67
N ILE A 188 -7.20 -9.25 6.19
CA ILE A 188 -7.18 -8.79 4.80
C ILE A 188 -6.92 -7.29 4.78
N PHE A 189 -5.88 -6.87 4.08
CA PHE A 189 -5.59 -5.48 3.77
C PHE A 189 -5.94 -5.22 2.31
N PHE A 190 -6.89 -4.34 2.06
CA PHE A 190 -7.38 -4.01 0.72
C PHE A 190 -7.29 -2.52 0.46
N THR A 191 -6.70 -2.17 -0.68
CA THR A 191 -6.75 -0.80 -1.21
C THR A 191 -7.46 -0.81 -2.55
N GLY A 192 -8.50 0.03 -2.70
CA GLY A 192 -9.27 0.12 -3.94
C GLY A 192 -10.56 0.92 -3.83
N SER A 193 -11.55 0.59 -4.68
CA SER A 193 -12.82 1.34 -4.67
C SER A 193 -13.74 0.94 -3.51
N PRO A 194 -14.60 1.87 -3.02
CA PRO A 194 -15.60 1.57 -2.00
C PRO A 194 -16.54 0.39 -2.37
N ASN A 195 -16.88 0.26 -3.65
CA ASN A 195 -17.76 -0.82 -4.11
C ASN A 195 -17.10 -2.20 -3.96
N VAL A 196 -15.84 -2.32 -4.34
CA VAL A 196 -15.06 -3.56 -4.15
C VAL A 196 -14.79 -3.80 -2.68
N GLY A 197 -14.46 -2.77 -1.89
CA GLY A 197 -14.27 -2.89 -0.44
C GLY A 197 -15.47 -3.47 0.29
N LYS A 198 -16.71 -3.07 -0.08
CA LYS A 198 -17.94 -3.65 0.45
C LYS A 198 -18.05 -5.16 0.13
N GLN A 199 -17.68 -5.56 -1.09
CA GLN A 199 -17.69 -6.97 -1.49
C GLN A 199 -16.65 -7.79 -0.71
N ILE A 200 -15.42 -7.24 -0.57
CA ILE A 200 -14.35 -7.85 0.25
C ILE A 200 -14.83 -8.08 1.68
N MET A 201 -15.43 -7.06 2.30
CA MET A 201 -15.94 -7.14 3.67
C MET A 201 -17.05 -8.20 3.80
N ALA A 202 -17.98 -8.25 2.83
CA ALA A 202 -19.04 -9.25 2.80
C ALA A 202 -18.51 -10.68 2.66
N MET A 203 -17.50 -10.90 1.80
CA MET A 203 -16.85 -12.21 1.67
C MET A 203 -16.06 -12.60 2.93
N ALA A 204 -15.29 -11.67 3.50
CA ALA A 204 -14.47 -11.89 4.69
C ALA A 204 -15.31 -12.24 5.93
N SER A 205 -16.54 -11.74 6.01
CA SER A 205 -17.45 -12.03 7.14
C SER A 205 -17.79 -13.51 7.28
N LYS A 206 -17.71 -14.32 6.22
CA LYS A 206 -17.93 -15.78 6.26
C LYS A 206 -16.96 -16.49 7.21
N HIS A 207 -15.78 -15.95 7.36
CA HIS A 207 -14.72 -16.49 8.23
C HIS A 207 -14.44 -15.59 9.45
N LEU A 208 -15.23 -14.53 9.66
CA LEU A 208 -14.98 -13.49 10.67
C LEU A 208 -13.58 -12.86 10.53
N THR A 209 -13.04 -12.83 9.30
CA THR A 209 -11.73 -12.26 9.02
C THR A 209 -11.77 -10.74 9.16
N PRO A 210 -10.94 -10.13 10.03
CA PRO A 210 -10.80 -8.69 10.11
C PRO A 210 -10.29 -8.10 8.81
N VAL A 211 -10.81 -6.91 8.43
CA VAL A 211 -10.40 -6.22 7.20
C VAL A 211 -9.94 -4.80 7.50
N THR A 212 -8.86 -4.35 6.83
CA THR A 212 -8.51 -2.94 6.69
C THR A 212 -8.82 -2.54 5.26
N LEU A 213 -9.65 -1.49 5.10
CA LEU A 213 -10.09 -0.99 3.81
C LEU A 213 -9.55 0.42 3.60
N GLU A 214 -8.60 0.56 2.68
CA GLU A 214 -8.11 1.84 2.18
C GLU A 214 -8.85 2.16 0.89
N LEU A 215 -9.65 3.23 0.91
CA LEU A 215 -10.64 3.51 -0.13
C LEU A 215 -10.39 4.87 -0.79
N GLY A 216 -11.10 5.15 -1.88
CA GLY A 216 -11.06 6.43 -2.54
C GLY A 216 -11.71 7.54 -1.71
N GLY A 217 -11.39 8.79 -2.04
CA GLY A 217 -11.92 9.98 -1.39
C GLY A 217 -12.45 11.00 -2.38
N LYS A 218 -13.16 11.99 -1.84
CA LYS A 218 -13.64 13.20 -2.51
C LYS A 218 -13.13 14.41 -1.72
N SER A 219 -11.79 14.66 -1.82
CA SER A 219 -11.09 15.64 -1.00
C SER A 219 -11.39 17.08 -1.48
N PRO A 220 -12.18 17.90 -0.74
CA PRO A 220 -12.38 19.30 -1.05
C PRO A 220 -11.11 20.10 -0.77
N ALA A 221 -10.81 21.08 -1.61
CA ALA A 221 -9.83 22.12 -1.32
C ALA A 221 -10.51 23.48 -1.21
N ILE A 222 -10.24 24.21 -0.13
CA ILE A 222 -10.87 25.50 0.16
C ILE A 222 -9.84 26.61 -0.01
N VAL A 223 -10.17 27.63 -0.82
CA VAL A 223 -9.33 28.81 -1.05
C VAL A 223 -10.12 30.05 -0.63
N HIS A 224 -9.79 30.56 0.55
CA HIS A 224 -10.41 31.76 1.12
C HIS A 224 -9.79 33.04 0.54
N SER A 225 -10.46 34.18 0.70
CA SER A 225 -10.05 35.48 0.12
C SER A 225 -8.70 36.01 0.63
N ASP A 226 -8.26 35.59 1.81
CA ASP A 226 -6.97 35.96 2.42
C ASP A 226 -5.82 35.00 2.09
N ALA A 227 -6.08 33.95 1.30
CA ALA A 227 -5.05 32.98 0.90
C ALA A 227 -3.99 33.62 -0.03
N ASN A 228 -2.74 33.13 0.07
CA ASN A 228 -1.73 33.45 -0.93
C ASN A 228 -2.05 32.72 -2.25
N LEU A 229 -2.69 33.43 -3.19
CA LEU A 229 -3.26 32.82 -4.41
C LEU A 229 -2.21 32.15 -5.27
N LYS A 230 -1.00 32.72 -5.41
CA LYS A 230 0.08 32.13 -6.21
C LYS A 230 0.54 30.81 -5.64
N VAL A 231 0.83 30.76 -4.34
CA VAL A 231 1.26 29.54 -3.63
C VAL A 231 0.14 28.49 -3.64
N SER A 232 -1.11 28.92 -3.43
CA SER A 232 -2.27 28.03 -3.45
C SER A 232 -2.47 27.38 -4.82
N ALA A 233 -2.37 28.17 -5.91
CA ALA A 233 -2.47 27.64 -7.27
C ALA A 233 -1.35 26.62 -7.56
N GLN A 234 -0.10 26.92 -7.21
CA GLN A 234 1.04 26.01 -7.40
C GLN A 234 0.85 24.71 -6.65
N ARG A 235 0.46 24.76 -5.37
CA ARG A 235 0.26 23.55 -4.55
C ARG A 235 -0.92 22.71 -5.04
N LEU A 236 -2.03 23.34 -5.40
CA LEU A 236 -3.22 22.64 -5.88
C LEU A 236 -2.99 21.98 -7.24
N ILE A 237 -2.35 22.69 -8.17
CA ILE A 237 -2.03 22.13 -9.48
C ILE A 237 -1.01 20.98 -9.34
N TRP A 238 0.04 21.16 -8.54
CA TRP A 238 0.98 20.09 -8.27
C TRP A 238 0.29 18.86 -7.68
N ALA A 239 -0.52 19.03 -6.62
CA ALA A 239 -1.20 17.93 -5.96
C ALA A 239 -2.25 17.24 -6.86
N LYS A 240 -2.86 17.99 -7.80
CA LYS A 240 -3.83 17.44 -8.75
C LYS A 240 -3.16 16.73 -9.93
N LEU A 241 -2.03 17.21 -10.40
CA LEU A 241 -1.34 16.62 -11.56
C LEU A 241 -0.43 15.46 -11.17
N PHE A 242 -0.03 15.37 -9.91
CA PHE A 242 0.74 14.24 -9.39
C PHE A 242 -0.04 12.93 -9.63
N ASN A 243 0.59 11.96 -10.27
CA ASN A 243 -0.02 10.71 -10.73
C ASN A 243 -1.28 10.93 -11.60
N ALA A 244 -1.31 11.99 -12.40
CA ALA A 244 -2.46 12.45 -13.19
C ALA A 244 -3.76 12.62 -12.35
N GLY A 245 -3.64 12.90 -11.05
CA GLY A 245 -4.77 13.02 -10.12
C GLY A 245 -5.37 11.68 -9.68
N GLN A 246 -4.76 10.57 -10.02
CA GLN A 246 -5.21 9.21 -9.70
C GLN A 246 -4.82 8.81 -8.27
N THR A 247 -5.10 9.68 -7.30
CA THR A 247 -4.71 9.54 -5.89
C THR A 247 -5.93 9.71 -4.99
N CYS A 248 -6.09 8.83 -4.00
CA CYS A 248 -7.23 8.84 -3.07
C CYS A 248 -7.36 10.16 -2.29
N VAL A 249 -6.26 10.85 -2.02
CA VAL A 249 -6.20 12.13 -1.31
C VAL A 249 -6.00 13.34 -2.24
N SER A 250 -6.03 13.15 -3.57
CA SER A 250 -5.91 14.25 -4.53
C SER A 250 -7.06 15.24 -4.38
N PRO A 251 -6.82 16.56 -4.52
CA PRO A 251 -7.89 17.55 -4.59
C PRO A 251 -8.89 17.17 -5.69
N ASP A 252 -10.17 16.96 -5.31
CA ASP A 252 -11.21 16.55 -6.27
C ASP A 252 -12.00 17.76 -6.79
N TYR A 253 -12.39 18.66 -5.89
CA TYR A 253 -13.07 19.90 -6.23
C TYR A 253 -12.60 21.07 -5.35
N LEU A 254 -12.78 22.28 -5.89
CA LEU A 254 -12.36 23.52 -5.23
C LEU A 254 -13.58 24.34 -4.80
N LEU A 255 -13.52 24.80 -3.55
CA LEU A 255 -14.40 25.82 -3.01
C LEU A 255 -13.60 27.12 -2.93
N VAL A 256 -13.83 28.03 -3.85
CA VAL A 256 -13.10 29.29 -3.97
C VAL A 256 -14.00 30.44 -3.58
N HIS A 257 -13.51 31.36 -2.73
CA HIS A 257 -14.25 32.55 -2.36
C HIS A 257 -14.57 33.42 -3.62
N GLU A 258 -15.78 33.91 -3.75
CA GLU A 258 -16.30 34.57 -4.96
C GLU A 258 -15.42 35.71 -5.42
N SER A 259 -14.94 36.55 -4.48
CA SER A 259 -14.15 37.76 -4.80
C SER A 259 -12.80 37.48 -5.47
N ILE A 260 -12.28 36.25 -5.38
CA ILE A 260 -10.97 35.87 -5.93
C ILE A 260 -11.07 34.83 -7.05
N LYS A 261 -12.26 34.36 -7.37
CA LYS A 261 -12.51 33.22 -8.26
C LYS A 261 -11.82 33.35 -9.61
N ASP A 262 -12.06 34.45 -10.32
CA ASP A 262 -11.58 34.63 -11.71
C ASP A 262 -10.05 34.76 -11.75
N VAL A 263 -9.49 35.55 -10.83
CA VAL A 263 -8.04 35.74 -10.70
C VAL A 263 -7.38 34.38 -10.36
N PHE A 264 -8.00 33.59 -9.50
CA PHE A 264 -7.47 32.31 -9.10
C PHE A 264 -7.50 31.27 -10.24
N ILE A 265 -8.58 31.24 -11.03
CA ILE A 265 -8.67 30.39 -12.24
C ILE A 265 -7.56 30.72 -13.23
N ASP A 266 -7.30 32.02 -13.48
CA ASP A 266 -6.21 32.41 -14.37
C ASP A 266 -4.82 32.02 -13.85
N LEU A 267 -4.61 32.14 -12.55
CA LEU A 267 -3.36 31.66 -11.93
C LEU A 267 -3.19 30.15 -12.06
N MET A 268 -4.25 29.38 -11.88
CA MET A 268 -4.21 27.92 -12.06
C MET A 268 -3.88 27.56 -13.51
N ARG A 269 -4.52 28.19 -14.51
CA ARG A 269 -4.21 27.97 -15.94
C ARG A 269 -2.74 28.24 -16.25
N LYS A 270 -2.21 29.38 -15.79
CA LYS A 270 -0.79 29.73 -15.95
C LYS A 270 0.13 28.73 -15.28
N THR A 271 -0.26 28.22 -14.11
CA THR A 271 0.53 27.22 -13.39
C THR A 271 0.57 25.87 -14.11
N VAL A 272 -0.54 25.42 -14.73
CA VAL A 272 -0.55 24.21 -15.57
C VAL A 272 0.45 24.36 -16.72
N VAL A 273 0.39 25.48 -17.44
CA VAL A 273 1.32 25.76 -18.55
C VAL A 273 2.78 25.82 -18.06
N GLN A 274 3.02 26.39 -16.88
CA GLN A 274 4.35 26.45 -16.29
C GLN A 274 4.91 25.06 -15.97
N PHE A 275 4.08 24.13 -15.51
CA PHE A 275 4.53 22.79 -15.07
C PHE A 275 4.61 21.79 -16.22
N LEU A 276 3.68 21.83 -17.15
CA LEU A 276 3.54 20.81 -18.19
C LEU A 276 3.68 21.34 -19.63
N GLY A 277 3.87 22.65 -19.81
CA GLY A 277 3.87 23.28 -21.15
C GLY A 277 2.47 23.54 -21.67
N ASN A 278 2.40 23.98 -22.95
CA ASN A 278 1.12 24.31 -23.60
C ASN A 278 0.27 23.06 -23.92
N ASP A 279 0.92 21.93 -24.11
CA ASP A 279 0.26 20.63 -24.32
C ASP A 279 0.76 19.63 -23.28
N PRO A 280 0.00 19.38 -22.20
CA PRO A 280 0.36 18.41 -21.19
C PRO A 280 0.58 16.97 -21.72
N SER A 281 -0.09 16.59 -22.83
CA SER A 281 0.04 15.26 -23.41
C SER A 281 1.43 14.95 -23.98
N THR A 282 2.23 15.99 -24.25
CA THR A 282 3.61 15.89 -24.74
C THR A 282 4.65 16.05 -23.64
N SER A 283 4.24 16.28 -22.42
CA SER A 283 5.15 16.50 -21.31
C SER A 283 5.76 15.19 -20.80
N GLU A 284 7.08 15.11 -20.74
CA GLU A 284 7.81 13.99 -20.14
C GLU A 284 7.64 13.91 -18.60
N ASN A 285 7.04 14.94 -18.00
CA ASN A 285 6.78 15.03 -16.55
C ASN A 285 5.33 14.74 -16.18
N PHE A 286 4.53 14.20 -17.09
CA PHE A 286 3.12 13.89 -16.85
C PHE A 286 2.84 12.39 -17.02
N THR A 287 2.20 11.81 -16.00
CA THR A 287 1.82 10.37 -15.93
C THR A 287 0.69 10.05 -16.90
#